data_1f377fff6821027d7ad9051ed0d4d6d0
#
_entry.id   1f377fff6821027d7ad9051ed0d4d6d0
#
_cell.length_a   1.000
_cell.length_b   1.000
_cell.length_c   1.000
_cell.angle_alpha   90.00
_cell.angle_beta   90.00
_cell.angle_gamma   90.00
#
_symmetry.space_group_name_H-M   'P 1'
#
loop_
_entity.id
_entity.type
_entity.pdbx_description
1 polymer ?
#
loop_
_entity_poly.entity_id
_entity_poly.type
_entity_poly.pdbx_seq_one_letter_code
_entity_poly.pdbx_strand_id
1 'polypeptide(L)'
;MARLEINFYSYTLGHGVDVLLTLPTLTPCDMAPDARPTHVPSAKFPVLYLLHGHGNDWQCWTRYTSVERLAEEQRIAVVTFNGENKAYNNLPGDDRYEDFLNGELPEFITANFPVSARREDTYIAGLSMGGYGTLAHAFRHPERYCAYGAMSAAPSIRECCAALDSPWGNLFANAIEPLEEAWARIHEGKALPKGYICCGRRDFLYERNEHFVQALRALGVDFTWHPVEGYEHEWRYWDVEITNFLQWIPRTDYYADKPHKV
;
A
#
# COMPACT_ATOMS: atom_id res chain seq x y z
N MET A 1 -2.40 -18.51 -8.93
CA MET A 1 -2.72 -17.09 -9.07
C MET A 1 -2.74 -16.66 -10.52
N ALA A 2 -3.52 -15.63 -10.85
CA ALA A 2 -3.43 -14.94 -12.14
C ALA A 2 -2.63 -13.63 -11.95
N ARG A 3 -1.66 -13.40 -12.84
CA ARG A 3 -0.92 -12.15 -12.96
C ARG A 3 -1.45 -11.41 -14.19
N LEU A 4 -2.01 -10.22 -14.00
CA LEU A 4 -2.61 -9.42 -15.05
C LEU A 4 -1.85 -8.10 -15.19
N GLU A 5 -1.18 -7.91 -16.29
CA GLU A 5 -0.57 -6.64 -16.68
C GLU A 5 -1.60 -5.87 -17.51
N ILE A 6 -2.05 -4.76 -16.99
CA ILE A 6 -3.18 -4.00 -17.50
C ILE A 6 -2.66 -2.63 -17.91
N ASN A 7 -2.99 -2.20 -19.13
CA ASN A 7 -2.82 -0.82 -19.56
C ASN A 7 -4.18 -0.27 -19.92
N PHE A 8 -4.57 0.87 -19.35
CA PHE A 8 -5.81 1.55 -19.68
C PHE A 8 -5.62 3.07 -19.67
N TYR A 9 -6.50 3.77 -20.41
CA TYR A 9 -6.51 5.23 -20.40
C TYR A 9 -7.13 5.74 -19.10
N SER A 10 -6.35 6.49 -18.33
CA SER A 10 -6.86 7.17 -17.14
C SER A 10 -7.45 8.52 -17.51
N TYR A 11 -8.72 8.72 -17.18
CA TYR A 11 -9.36 10.03 -17.34
C TYR A 11 -8.89 11.05 -16.27
N THR A 12 -8.38 10.56 -15.15
CA THR A 12 -7.83 11.39 -14.07
C THR A 12 -6.45 11.93 -14.43
N LEU A 13 -5.58 11.07 -14.99
CA LEU A 13 -4.19 11.42 -15.33
C LEU A 13 -4.04 11.89 -16.79
N GLY A 14 -5.05 11.68 -17.65
CA GLY A 14 -5.04 12.11 -19.04
C GLY A 14 -4.12 11.30 -19.96
N HIS A 15 -3.65 10.12 -19.52
CA HIS A 15 -2.76 9.23 -20.30
C HIS A 15 -2.98 7.74 -19.98
N GLY A 16 -2.33 6.87 -20.74
CA GLY A 16 -2.31 5.44 -20.45
C GLY A 16 -1.52 5.14 -19.17
N VAL A 17 -2.05 4.29 -18.31
CA VAL A 17 -1.41 3.87 -17.06
C VAL A 17 -1.21 2.37 -17.02
N ASP A 18 -0.08 1.94 -16.46
CA ASP A 18 0.23 0.54 -16.24
C ASP A 18 -0.12 0.14 -14.80
N VAL A 19 -0.90 -0.92 -14.70
CA VAL A 19 -1.33 -1.52 -13.43
C VAL A 19 -1.03 -3.01 -13.47
N LEU A 20 -0.51 -3.55 -12.39
CA LEU A 20 -0.39 -4.98 -12.18
C LEU A 20 -1.41 -5.41 -11.13
N LEU A 21 -2.24 -6.36 -11.49
CA LEU A 21 -3.16 -7.03 -10.58
C LEU A 21 -2.73 -8.49 -10.40
N THR A 22 -2.35 -8.85 -9.18
CA THR A 22 -2.24 -10.25 -8.75
C THR A 22 -3.56 -10.69 -8.17
N LEU A 23 -4.19 -11.69 -8.78
CA LEU A 23 -5.51 -12.19 -8.38
C LEU A 23 -5.41 -13.66 -7.97
N PRO A 24 -5.87 -14.05 -6.76
CA PRO A 24 -5.90 -15.45 -6.35
C PRO A 24 -6.78 -16.30 -7.29
N THR A 25 -6.27 -17.47 -7.65
CA THR A 25 -6.97 -18.41 -8.54
C THR A 25 -6.76 -19.85 -8.08
N LEU A 26 -7.14 -20.81 -8.91
CA LEU A 26 -6.86 -22.21 -8.65
C LEU A 26 -5.35 -22.51 -8.73
N THR A 27 -4.91 -23.40 -7.85
CA THR A 27 -3.57 -23.97 -7.83
C THR A 27 -3.60 -25.48 -8.06
N PRO A 28 -2.46 -26.14 -8.30
CA PRO A 28 -2.42 -27.60 -8.34
C PRO A 28 -2.92 -28.26 -7.06
N CYS A 29 -2.84 -27.58 -5.90
CA CYS A 29 -3.34 -28.09 -4.63
C CYS A 29 -4.88 -28.18 -4.57
N ASP A 30 -5.59 -27.46 -5.45
CA ASP A 30 -7.05 -27.52 -5.57
C ASP A 30 -7.54 -28.71 -6.40
N MET A 31 -6.62 -29.45 -7.02
CA MET A 31 -6.92 -30.58 -7.94
C MET A 31 -6.96 -31.93 -7.20
N ALA A 32 -7.60 -31.98 -6.02
CA ALA A 32 -7.85 -33.25 -5.33
C ALA A 32 -8.79 -34.16 -6.14
N PRO A 33 -8.71 -35.51 -5.96
CA PRO A 33 -9.50 -36.45 -6.76
C PRO A 33 -11.01 -36.20 -6.75
N ASP A 34 -11.54 -35.67 -5.64
CA ASP A 34 -12.96 -35.37 -5.48
C ASP A 34 -13.27 -33.87 -5.65
N ALA A 35 -12.28 -33.06 -6.03
CA ALA A 35 -12.48 -31.63 -6.20
C ALA A 35 -13.37 -31.32 -7.42
N ARG A 36 -14.18 -30.28 -7.28
CA ARG A 36 -14.91 -29.68 -8.40
C ARG A 36 -14.34 -28.28 -8.64
N PRO A 37 -13.20 -28.21 -9.37
CA PRO A 37 -12.54 -26.95 -9.58
C PRO A 37 -13.44 -25.95 -10.34
N THR A 38 -13.39 -24.70 -9.95
CA THR A 38 -14.11 -23.61 -10.60
C THR A 38 -13.27 -22.33 -10.56
N HIS A 39 -13.29 -21.57 -11.64
CA HIS A 39 -12.67 -20.23 -11.68
C HIS A 39 -13.58 -19.14 -11.10
N VAL A 40 -14.79 -19.50 -10.68
CA VAL A 40 -15.71 -18.54 -10.03
C VAL A 40 -15.34 -18.47 -8.53
N PRO A 41 -14.86 -17.32 -8.04
CA PRO A 41 -14.54 -17.18 -6.62
C PRO A 41 -15.80 -17.23 -5.75
N SER A 42 -15.69 -17.83 -4.57
CA SER A 42 -16.83 -17.96 -3.63
C SER A 42 -17.27 -16.61 -3.06
N ALA A 43 -16.39 -15.62 -3.05
CA ALA A 43 -16.65 -14.24 -2.63
C ALA A 43 -15.69 -13.30 -3.37
N LYS A 44 -15.95 -12.00 -3.31
CA LYS A 44 -14.97 -11.00 -3.76
C LYS A 44 -13.73 -11.03 -2.87
N PHE A 45 -12.55 -10.89 -3.47
CA PHE A 45 -11.28 -10.86 -2.75
C PHE A 45 -11.08 -9.52 -2.04
N PRO A 46 -10.53 -9.50 -0.82
CA PRO A 46 -9.98 -8.29 -0.24
C PRO A 46 -8.81 -7.79 -1.09
N VAL A 47 -8.43 -6.52 -0.94
CA VAL A 47 -7.43 -5.90 -1.81
C VAL A 47 -6.38 -5.12 -1.03
N LEU A 48 -5.14 -5.28 -1.45
CA LEU A 48 -3.99 -4.47 -1.04
C LEU A 48 -3.54 -3.59 -2.21
N TYR A 49 -3.63 -2.27 -2.05
CA TYR A 49 -2.95 -1.30 -2.91
C TYR A 49 -1.52 -1.14 -2.40
N LEU A 50 -0.54 -1.51 -3.23
CA LEU A 50 0.86 -1.63 -2.80
C LEU A 50 1.75 -0.66 -3.58
N LEU A 51 2.31 0.31 -2.87
CA LEU A 51 2.99 1.48 -3.41
C LEU A 51 4.51 1.29 -3.47
N HIS A 52 5.12 1.58 -4.61
CA HIS A 52 6.58 1.49 -4.80
C HIS A 52 7.34 2.70 -4.24
N GLY A 53 8.65 2.57 -4.05
CA GLY A 53 9.56 3.64 -3.63
C GLY A 53 10.03 4.52 -4.78
N HIS A 54 10.74 5.61 -4.45
CA HIS A 54 11.36 6.50 -5.44
C HIS A 54 12.33 5.73 -6.34
N GLY A 55 12.30 6.00 -7.63
CA GLY A 55 13.13 5.33 -8.64
C GLY A 55 12.71 3.89 -8.97
N ASN A 56 11.60 3.43 -8.44
CA ASN A 56 11.00 2.12 -8.73
C ASN A 56 9.79 2.28 -9.66
N ASP A 57 9.20 1.15 -10.01
CA ASP A 57 8.03 1.03 -10.86
C ASP A 57 6.99 0.04 -10.29
N TRP A 58 5.90 -0.15 -11.01
CA TRP A 58 4.78 -1.03 -10.67
C TRP A 58 5.15 -2.52 -10.59
N GLN A 59 6.31 -2.95 -11.14
CA GLN A 59 6.76 -4.35 -11.13
C GLN A 59 7.70 -4.67 -9.96
N CYS A 60 8.29 -3.67 -9.31
CA CYS A 60 9.38 -3.88 -8.35
C CYS A 60 8.99 -4.78 -7.19
N TRP A 61 7.78 -4.65 -6.67
CA TRP A 61 7.29 -5.50 -5.59
C TRP A 61 7.26 -6.98 -5.97
N THR A 62 6.78 -7.31 -7.17
CA THR A 62 6.74 -8.71 -7.62
C THR A 62 8.10 -9.24 -8.06
N ARG A 63 8.99 -8.33 -8.50
CA ARG A 63 10.36 -8.70 -8.93
C ARG A 63 11.29 -9.02 -7.77
N TYR A 64 11.15 -8.33 -6.64
CA TYR A 64 12.09 -8.38 -5.54
C TYR A 64 11.54 -8.99 -4.26
N THR A 65 10.27 -9.39 -4.23
CA THR A 65 9.64 -9.99 -3.05
C THR A 65 8.78 -11.20 -3.39
N SER A 66 8.35 -11.88 -2.34
CA SER A 66 7.45 -13.04 -2.41
C SER A 66 5.96 -12.64 -2.45
N VAL A 67 5.63 -11.37 -2.73
CA VAL A 67 4.26 -10.84 -2.57
C VAL A 67 3.21 -11.58 -3.38
N GLU A 68 3.54 -12.07 -4.59
CA GLU A 68 2.60 -12.83 -5.42
C GLU A 68 2.21 -14.16 -4.76
N ARG A 69 3.19 -14.91 -4.23
CA ARG A 69 2.93 -16.14 -3.48
C ARG A 69 2.11 -15.86 -2.22
N LEU A 70 2.47 -14.82 -1.47
CA LEU A 70 1.75 -14.41 -0.26
C LEU A 70 0.30 -14.00 -0.56
N ALA A 71 0.08 -13.28 -1.66
CA ALA A 71 -1.24 -12.89 -2.13
C ALA A 71 -2.13 -14.13 -2.40
N GLU A 72 -1.57 -15.16 -3.04
CA GLU A 72 -2.28 -16.43 -3.29
C GLU A 72 -2.58 -17.16 -1.98
N GLU A 73 -1.57 -17.34 -1.10
CA GLU A 73 -1.71 -18.02 0.18
C GLU A 73 -2.75 -17.36 1.09
N GLN A 74 -2.79 -16.03 1.09
CA GLN A 74 -3.72 -15.24 1.90
C GLN A 74 -5.06 -14.97 1.19
N ARG A 75 -5.20 -15.36 -0.06
CA ARG A 75 -6.37 -15.05 -0.91
C ARG A 75 -6.74 -13.58 -0.89
N ILE A 76 -5.74 -12.72 -1.11
CA ILE A 76 -5.88 -11.27 -1.21
C ILE A 76 -5.44 -10.81 -2.61
N ALA A 77 -6.20 -9.94 -3.26
CA ALA A 77 -5.78 -9.29 -4.48
C ALA A 77 -4.72 -8.22 -4.16
N VAL A 78 -3.66 -8.15 -4.97
CA VAL A 78 -2.65 -7.09 -4.84
C VAL A 78 -2.62 -6.25 -6.09
N VAL A 79 -2.73 -4.94 -5.93
CA VAL A 79 -2.71 -3.95 -7.01
C VAL A 79 -1.49 -3.06 -6.85
N THR A 80 -0.64 -3.03 -7.88
CA THR A 80 0.46 -2.07 -7.99
C THR A 80 0.27 -1.23 -9.25
N PHE A 81 0.73 0.00 -9.25
CA PHE A 81 0.69 0.89 -10.41
C PHE A 81 1.92 1.79 -10.43
N ASN A 82 2.20 2.39 -11.59
CA ASN A 82 3.30 3.31 -11.71
C ASN A 82 2.91 4.69 -11.16
N GLY A 83 3.34 5.01 -9.94
CA GLY A 83 3.19 6.32 -9.32
C GLY A 83 4.30 7.30 -9.71
N GLU A 84 5.21 6.89 -10.62
CA GLU A 84 6.41 7.64 -10.98
C GLU A 84 7.18 8.11 -9.74
N ASN A 85 7.81 9.27 -9.81
CA ASN A 85 8.43 9.90 -8.64
C ASN A 85 7.56 11.07 -8.12
N LYS A 86 6.22 10.94 -8.23
CA LYS A 86 5.25 12.00 -7.89
C LYS A 86 4.74 11.90 -6.46
N ALA A 87 5.30 10.98 -5.66
CA ALA A 87 4.96 10.75 -4.27
C ALA A 87 3.43 10.62 -4.03
N TYR A 88 2.69 10.13 -5.04
CA TYR A 88 1.24 9.88 -4.95
C TYR A 88 0.39 11.12 -4.60
N ASN A 89 0.88 12.33 -4.89
CA ASN A 89 0.17 13.59 -4.65
C ASN A 89 -0.47 14.16 -5.92
N ASN A 90 -1.44 15.03 -5.74
CA ASN A 90 -1.84 15.96 -6.77
C ASN A 90 -0.81 17.10 -6.84
N LEU A 91 -0.07 17.17 -7.93
CA LEU A 91 1.01 18.13 -8.11
C LEU A 91 0.66 19.15 -9.19
N PRO A 92 1.35 20.31 -9.24
CA PRO A 92 1.19 21.27 -10.32
C PRO A 92 1.45 20.62 -11.70
N GLY A 93 0.65 20.96 -12.71
CA GLY A 93 0.79 20.43 -14.06
C GLY A 93 -0.06 19.19 -14.38
N ASP A 94 -1.17 19.02 -13.69
CA ASP A 94 -2.16 17.94 -13.84
C ASP A 94 -1.69 16.53 -13.43
N ASP A 95 -0.64 16.43 -12.66
CA ASP A 95 -0.26 15.16 -12.01
C ASP A 95 -1.22 14.86 -10.85
N ARG A 96 -2.34 14.18 -11.09
CA ARG A 96 -3.43 13.96 -10.12
C ARG A 96 -3.38 12.57 -9.52
N TYR A 97 -2.23 12.16 -8.98
CA TYR A 97 -2.02 10.80 -8.46
C TYR A 97 -2.79 10.51 -7.16
N GLU A 98 -3.09 11.51 -6.33
CA GLU A 98 -3.98 11.34 -5.19
C GLU A 98 -5.41 10.96 -5.64
N ASP A 99 -5.96 11.70 -6.61
CA ASP A 99 -7.29 11.45 -7.14
C ASP A 99 -7.37 10.10 -7.87
N PHE A 100 -6.30 9.76 -8.60
CA PHE A 100 -6.20 8.46 -9.27
C PHE A 100 -6.22 7.31 -8.26
N LEU A 101 -5.36 7.34 -7.25
CA LEU A 101 -5.23 6.28 -6.23
C LEU A 101 -6.49 6.12 -5.39
N ASN A 102 -7.17 7.23 -5.05
CA ASN A 102 -8.35 7.19 -4.18
C ASN A 102 -9.70 7.25 -4.94
N GLY A 103 -9.69 7.37 -6.24
CA GLY A 103 -10.89 7.48 -7.08
C GLY A 103 -10.89 6.44 -8.20
N GLU A 104 -10.26 6.77 -9.31
CA GLU A 104 -10.37 6.01 -10.55
C GLU A 104 -9.79 4.60 -10.47
N LEU A 105 -8.61 4.42 -9.85
CA LEU A 105 -8.00 3.09 -9.74
C LEU A 105 -8.88 2.09 -8.96
N PRO A 106 -9.41 2.40 -7.76
CA PRO A 106 -10.33 1.52 -7.08
C PRO A 106 -11.64 1.28 -7.85
N GLU A 107 -12.18 2.30 -8.52
CA GLU A 107 -13.35 2.16 -9.38
C GLU A 107 -13.08 1.15 -10.50
N PHE A 108 -11.99 1.33 -11.24
CA PHE A 108 -11.60 0.43 -12.33
C PHE A 108 -11.43 -1.02 -11.84
N ILE A 109 -10.71 -1.22 -10.74
CA ILE A 109 -10.42 -2.56 -10.19
C ILE A 109 -11.70 -3.25 -9.72
N THR A 110 -12.55 -2.56 -8.97
CA THR A 110 -13.75 -3.19 -8.38
C THR A 110 -14.90 -3.39 -9.36
N ALA A 111 -14.94 -2.61 -10.45
CA ALA A 111 -15.90 -2.75 -11.54
C ALA A 111 -15.57 -3.92 -12.49
N ASN A 112 -14.28 -4.18 -12.73
CA ASN A 112 -13.86 -5.14 -13.75
C ASN A 112 -13.38 -6.49 -13.20
N PHE A 113 -13.07 -6.58 -11.90
CA PHE A 113 -12.52 -7.78 -11.27
C PHE A 113 -13.32 -8.18 -10.02
N PRO A 114 -13.26 -9.45 -9.59
CA PRO A 114 -13.94 -9.93 -8.38
C PRO A 114 -13.25 -9.45 -7.09
N VAL A 115 -13.06 -8.14 -6.97
CA VAL A 115 -12.39 -7.46 -5.86
C VAL A 115 -13.42 -6.69 -5.04
N SER A 116 -13.29 -6.74 -3.72
CA SER A 116 -14.20 -6.07 -2.80
C SER A 116 -14.00 -4.55 -2.81
N ALA A 117 -15.10 -3.81 -2.73
CA ALA A 117 -15.11 -2.36 -2.56
C ALA A 117 -15.33 -1.92 -1.09
N ARG A 118 -15.45 -2.88 -0.16
CA ARG A 118 -15.69 -2.57 1.25
C ARG A 118 -14.43 -2.07 1.92
N ARG A 119 -14.58 -1.09 2.80
CA ARG A 119 -13.48 -0.56 3.62
C ARG A 119 -12.76 -1.67 4.39
N GLU A 120 -13.53 -2.57 5.00
CA GLU A 120 -13.02 -3.67 5.84
C GLU A 120 -12.13 -4.64 5.08
N ASP A 121 -12.24 -4.67 3.75
CA ASP A 121 -11.49 -5.53 2.85
C ASP A 121 -10.38 -4.77 2.09
N THR A 122 -10.19 -3.48 2.37
CA THR A 122 -9.25 -2.63 1.61
C THR A 122 -8.08 -2.20 2.48
N TYR A 123 -6.87 -2.47 1.98
CA TYR A 123 -5.59 -2.17 2.63
C TYR A 123 -4.70 -1.35 1.72
N ILE A 124 -3.80 -0.58 2.32
CA ILE A 124 -2.76 0.16 1.62
C ILE A 124 -1.41 -0.07 2.30
N ALA A 125 -0.37 -0.33 1.51
CA ALA A 125 0.99 -0.43 2.04
C ALA A 125 2.01 0.07 1.03
N GLY A 126 3.23 0.34 1.51
CA GLY A 126 4.32 0.75 0.63
C GLY A 126 5.62 0.98 1.36
N LEU A 127 6.70 1.11 0.58
CA LEU A 127 8.05 1.34 1.09
C LEU A 127 8.56 2.74 0.72
N SER A 128 9.39 3.33 1.57
CA SER A 128 10.09 4.60 1.28
C SER A 128 9.11 5.73 0.86
N MET A 129 9.20 6.22 -0.38
CA MET A 129 8.21 7.12 -0.98
C MET A 129 6.79 6.53 -0.97
N GLY A 130 6.65 5.23 -1.24
CA GLY A 130 5.37 4.52 -1.11
C GLY A 130 4.91 4.39 0.34
N GLY A 131 5.84 4.30 1.29
CA GLY A 131 5.55 4.36 2.72
C GLY A 131 4.98 5.72 3.13
N TYR A 132 5.54 6.81 2.59
CA TYR A 132 4.94 8.14 2.73
C TYR A 132 3.53 8.18 2.12
N GLY A 133 3.37 7.75 0.87
CA GLY A 133 2.05 7.71 0.21
C GLY A 133 1.04 6.90 1.03
N THR A 134 1.46 5.78 1.60
CA THR A 134 0.64 4.97 2.50
C THR A 134 0.14 5.77 3.71
N LEU A 135 1.03 6.46 4.43
CA LEU A 135 0.66 7.29 5.58
C LEU A 135 -0.25 8.45 5.18
N ALA A 136 0.11 9.15 4.09
CA ALA A 136 -0.64 10.30 3.57
C ALA A 136 -2.09 9.93 3.25
N HIS A 137 -2.28 8.86 2.49
CA HIS A 137 -3.63 8.47 2.03
C HIS A 137 -4.44 7.74 3.11
N ALA A 138 -3.80 6.92 3.94
CA ALA A 138 -4.50 6.28 5.06
C ALA A 138 -5.07 7.30 6.06
N PHE A 139 -4.36 8.40 6.29
CA PHE A 139 -4.84 9.44 7.21
C PHE A 139 -5.80 10.43 6.54
N ARG A 140 -5.56 10.78 5.28
CA ARG A 140 -6.44 11.71 4.56
C ARG A 140 -7.79 11.10 4.18
N HIS A 141 -7.82 9.80 3.87
CA HIS A 141 -8.98 9.04 3.44
C HIS A 141 -9.26 7.82 4.35
N PRO A 142 -9.43 8.02 5.68
CA PRO A 142 -9.57 6.91 6.62
C PRO A 142 -10.82 6.06 6.40
N GLU A 143 -11.81 6.59 5.68
CA GLU A 143 -13.03 5.88 5.29
C GLU A 143 -12.78 4.82 4.21
N ARG A 144 -11.62 4.82 3.55
CA ARG A 144 -11.31 3.89 2.47
C ARG A 144 -10.57 2.64 2.92
N TYR A 145 -9.75 2.76 3.95
CA TYR A 145 -8.79 1.72 4.34
C TYR A 145 -9.11 1.15 5.72
N CYS A 146 -9.03 -0.19 5.83
CA CYS A 146 -9.13 -0.90 7.11
C CYS A 146 -7.83 -0.81 7.89
N ALA A 147 -6.70 -1.02 7.20
CA ALA A 147 -5.38 -0.95 7.77
C ALA A 147 -4.34 -0.46 6.75
N TYR A 148 -3.21 0.01 7.28
CA TYR A 148 -2.07 0.47 6.47
C TYR A 148 -0.75 -0.13 6.94
N GLY A 149 0.22 -0.28 5.99
CA GLY A 149 1.57 -0.77 6.26
C GLY A 149 2.64 0.17 5.69
N ALA A 150 3.30 0.96 6.54
CA ALA A 150 4.35 1.90 6.13
C ALA A 150 5.74 1.33 6.46
N MET A 151 6.51 0.98 5.43
CA MET A 151 7.81 0.32 5.54
C MET A 151 8.92 1.29 5.18
N SER A 152 9.88 1.53 6.10
CA SER A 152 10.98 2.49 5.87
C SER A 152 10.48 3.81 5.26
N ALA A 153 9.39 4.35 5.76
CA ALA A 153 8.70 5.48 5.16
C ALA A 153 9.58 6.75 5.17
N ALA A 154 9.38 7.62 4.16
CA ALA A 154 9.80 9.01 4.21
C ALA A 154 8.64 9.83 4.83
N PRO A 155 8.52 9.96 6.17
CA PRO A 155 7.28 10.36 6.81
C PRO A 155 6.83 11.80 6.50
N SER A 156 7.74 12.65 6.01
CA SER A 156 7.44 13.95 5.40
C SER A 156 8.24 14.07 4.10
N ILE A 157 7.53 14.15 2.97
CA ILE A 157 8.21 14.33 1.66
C ILE A 157 8.75 15.77 1.53
N ARG A 158 8.08 16.74 2.13
CA ARG A 158 8.54 18.15 2.15
C ARG A 158 9.90 18.25 2.82
N GLU A 159 10.07 17.67 4.00
CA GLU A 159 11.35 17.67 4.74
C GLU A 159 12.44 16.88 4.02
N CYS A 160 12.09 15.72 3.45
CA CYS A 160 13.05 14.92 2.70
C CYS A 160 13.58 15.67 1.48
N CYS A 161 12.73 16.36 0.73
CA CYS A 161 13.13 17.11 -0.46
C CYS A 161 13.88 18.41 -0.10
N ALA A 162 13.48 19.10 0.96
CA ALA A 162 14.17 20.29 1.44
C ALA A 162 15.62 19.98 1.89
N ALA A 163 15.82 18.84 2.56
CA ALA A 163 17.15 18.41 3.02
C ALA A 163 18.13 18.07 1.89
N LEU A 164 17.62 17.77 0.68
CA LEU A 164 18.43 17.38 -0.47
C LEU A 164 18.85 18.55 -1.36
N ASP A 165 18.52 19.80 -1.02
CA ASP A 165 18.72 20.97 -1.90
C ASP A 165 18.32 20.69 -3.37
N SER A 166 17.18 20.02 -3.52
CA SER A 166 16.69 19.42 -4.74
C SER A 166 15.72 20.35 -5.46
N PRO A 167 15.70 20.39 -6.81
CA PRO A 167 14.64 21.07 -7.57
C PRO A 167 13.23 20.52 -7.26
N TRP A 168 13.14 19.36 -6.63
CA TRP A 168 11.91 18.73 -6.14
C TRP A 168 11.27 19.46 -4.94
N GLY A 169 12.03 20.27 -4.17
CA GLY A 169 11.52 20.95 -2.99
C GLY A 169 10.30 21.83 -3.29
N ASN A 170 10.33 22.58 -4.38
CA ASN A 170 9.20 23.41 -4.82
C ASN A 170 8.02 22.57 -5.33
N LEU A 171 8.28 21.44 -5.96
CA LEU A 171 7.25 20.55 -6.49
C LEU A 171 6.40 19.97 -5.36
N PHE A 172 7.01 19.62 -4.25
CA PHE A 172 6.34 19.02 -3.09
C PHE A 172 6.00 20.01 -1.97
N ALA A 173 6.08 21.32 -2.22
CA ALA A 173 5.77 22.34 -1.20
C ALA A 173 4.33 22.20 -0.63
N ASN A 174 3.39 21.73 -1.43
CA ASN A 174 1.99 21.50 -1.04
C ASN A 174 1.64 20.02 -0.92
N ALA A 175 2.64 19.15 -0.81
CA ALA A 175 2.39 17.72 -0.60
C ALA A 175 1.64 17.47 0.71
N ILE A 176 0.88 16.40 0.74
CA ILE A 176 0.17 15.96 1.96
C ILE A 176 1.20 15.74 3.08
N GLU A 177 0.92 16.26 4.28
CA GLU A 177 1.72 15.96 5.46
C GLU A 177 0.98 14.97 6.36
N PRO A 178 1.45 13.74 6.46
CA PRO A 178 0.73 12.68 7.17
C PRO A 178 0.40 13.01 8.62
N LEU A 179 1.30 13.71 9.34
CA LEU A 179 1.05 14.07 10.73
C LEU A 179 -0.03 15.14 10.87
N GLU A 180 -0.07 16.11 9.95
CA GLU A 180 -1.12 17.14 9.88
C GLU A 180 -2.49 16.51 9.59
N GLU A 181 -2.54 15.55 8.65
CA GLU A 181 -3.77 14.83 8.33
C GLU A 181 -4.26 13.96 9.51
N ALA A 182 -3.35 13.24 10.18
CA ALA A 182 -3.71 12.46 11.36
C ALA A 182 -4.32 13.35 12.43
N TRP A 183 -3.67 14.48 12.71
CA TRP A 183 -4.17 15.47 13.67
C TRP A 183 -5.55 15.99 13.27
N ALA A 184 -5.73 16.40 12.01
CA ALA A 184 -6.99 16.94 11.51
C ALA A 184 -8.14 15.92 11.63
N ARG A 185 -7.92 14.66 11.18
CA ARG A 185 -8.96 13.60 11.24
C ARG A 185 -9.36 13.28 12.67
N ILE A 186 -8.40 13.19 13.58
CA ILE A 186 -8.69 12.97 15.01
C ILE A 186 -9.56 14.10 15.59
N HIS A 187 -9.24 15.36 15.28
CA HIS A 187 -10.04 16.51 15.74
C HIS A 187 -11.43 16.58 15.08
N GLU A 188 -11.60 15.99 13.91
CA GLU A 188 -12.90 15.77 13.27
C GLU A 188 -13.69 14.59 13.89
N GLY A 189 -13.11 13.88 14.85
CA GLY A 189 -13.71 12.69 15.46
C GLY A 189 -13.72 11.45 14.57
N LYS A 190 -12.90 11.43 13.52
CA LYS A 190 -12.76 10.28 12.62
C LYS A 190 -11.76 9.27 13.17
N ALA A 191 -12.12 8.00 13.13
CA ALA A 191 -11.20 6.91 13.44
C ALA A 191 -10.23 6.69 12.28
N LEU A 192 -8.94 6.63 12.58
CA LEU A 192 -7.90 6.26 11.62
C LEU A 192 -7.87 4.74 11.42
N PRO A 193 -7.38 4.25 10.26
CA PRO A 193 -7.12 2.83 10.05
C PRO A 193 -6.08 2.29 11.03
N LYS A 194 -6.08 0.98 11.28
CA LYS A 194 -5.03 0.34 12.07
C LYS A 194 -3.69 0.42 11.34
N GLY A 195 -2.62 0.76 12.08
CA GLY A 195 -1.31 1.00 11.52
C GLY A 195 -0.30 -0.10 11.79
N TYR A 196 0.49 -0.44 10.77
CA TYR A 196 1.74 -1.18 10.87
C TYR A 196 2.86 -0.32 10.31
N ILE A 197 3.79 0.10 11.16
CA ILE A 197 4.92 0.94 10.76
C ILE A 197 6.18 0.18 11.12
N CYS A 198 7.11 0.04 10.18
CA CYS A 198 8.36 -0.67 10.40
C CYS A 198 9.54 0.02 9.74
N CYS A 199 10.73 -0.16 10.30
CA CYS A 199 11.97 0.37 9.75
C CYS A 199 13.17 -0.45 10.23
N GLY A 200 14.12 -0.71 9.34
CA GLY A 200 15.41 -1.28 9.72
C GLY A 200 16.20 -0.29 10.58
N ARG A 201 16.83 -0.75 11.67
CA ARG A 201 17.58 0.16 12.55
C ARG A 201 18.85 0.76 11.92
N ARG A 202 19.31 0.20 10.82
CA ARG A 202 20.43 0.72 10.03
C ARG A 202 20.00 1.51 8.81
N ASP A 203 18.67 1.68 8.61
CA ASP A 203 18.08 2.47 7.55
C ASP A 203 18.33 3.97 7.81
N PHE A 204 18.71 4.72 6.77
CA PHE A 204 18.95 6.16 6.89
C PHE A 204 17.69 6.97 7.24
N LEU A 205 16.50 6.38 7.09
CA LEU A 205 15.22 6.97 7.51
C LEU A 205 14.81 6.55 8.93
N TYR A 206 15.60 5.72 9.63
CA TYR A 206 15.21 5.17 10.93
C TYR A 206 14.85 6.27 11.95
N GLU A 207 15.73 7.23 12.17
CA GLU A 207 15.51 8.32 13.14
C GLU A 207 14.27 9.14 12.80
N ARG A 208 14.01 9.39 11.52
CA ARG A 208 12.79 10.10 11.07
C ARG A 208 11.52 9.31 11.37
N ASN A 209 11.54 8.00 11.14
CA ASN A 209 10.43 7.11 11.48
C ASN A 209 10.23 7.04 13.01
N GLU A 210 11.30 6.97 13.78
CA GLU A 210 11.21 6.97 15.24
C GLU A 210 10.58 8.26 15.81
N HIS A 211 10.98 9.41 15.31
CA HIS A 211 10.34 10.69 15.68
C HIS A 211 8.87 10.75 15.26
N PHE A 212 8.57 10.27 14.05
CA PHE A 212 7.21 10.25 13.54
C PHE A 212 6.28 9.36 14.38
N VAL A 213 6.71 8.16 14.76
CA VAL A 213 5.90 7.26 15.61
C VAL A 213 5.73 7.82 17.03
N GLN A 214 6.70 8.57 17.55
CA GLN A 214 6.53 9.27 18.83
C GLN A 214 5.44 10.35 18.74
N ALA A 215 5.40 11.12 17.65
CA ALA A 215 4.36 12.11 17.40
C ALA A 215 2.97 11.45 17.24
N LEU A 216 2.86 10.35 16.51
CA LEU A 216 1.61 9.60 16.40
C LEU A 216 1.12 9.04 17.75
N ARG A 217 2.03 8.55 18.59
CA ARG A 217 1.69 8.12 19.97
C ARG A 217 1.13 9.27 20.80
N ALA A 218 1.73 10.44 20.69
CA ALA A 218 1.23 11.64 21.39
C ALA A 218 -0.18 12.05 20.94
N LEU A 219 -0.56 11.75 19.70
CA LEU A 219 -1.91 11.93 19.16
C LEU A 219 -2.88 10.79 19.53
N GLY A 220 -2.41 9.72 20.17
CA GLY A 220 -3.24 8.57 20.54
C GLY A 220 -3.60 7.66 19.36
N VAL A 221 -2.85 7.68 18.26
CA VAL A 221 -3.08 6.81 17.10
C VAL A 221 -2.77 5.35 17.44
N ASP A 222 -3.62 4.43 17.01
CA ASP A 222 -3.43 2.97 17.19
C ASP A 222 -2.56 2.41 16.06
N PHE A 223 -1.36 1.96 16.39
CA PHE A 223 -0.44 1.31 15.44
C PHE A 223 0.56 0.39 16.13
N THR A 224 1.07 -0.57 15.37
CA THR A 224 2.24 -1.38 15.72
C THR A 224 3.50 -0.71 15.19
N TRP A 225 4.51 -0.50 16.05
CA TRP A 225 5.86 -0.09 15.65
C TRP A 225 6.81 -1.28 15.72
N HIS A 226 7.41 -1.64 14.58
CA HIS A 226 8.29 -2.80 14.43
C HIS A 226 9.68 -2.38 13.90
N PRO A 227 10.60 -1.90 14.77
CA PRO A 227 11.98 -1.64 14.39
C PRO A 227 12.77 -2.95 14.38
N VAL A 228 13.55 -3.23 13.32
CA VAL A 228 14.26 -4.50 13.14
C VAL A 228 15.77 -4.29 13.02
N GLU A 229 16.55 -5.06 13.80
CA GLU A 229 18.01 -5.02 13.76
C GLU A 229 18.56 -5.64 12.47
N GLY A 230 19.72 -5.11 12.02
CA GLY A 230 20.51 -5.72 10.95
C GLY A 230 20.09 -5.34 9.53
N TYR A 231 19.01 -4.58 9.35
CA TYR A 231 18.53 -4.17 8.03
C TYR A 231 18.77 -2.69 7.74
N GLU A 232 19.10 -2.42 6.49
CA GLU A 232 19.24 -1.09 5.88
C GLU A 232 18.01 -0.76 5.02
N HIS A 233 18.09 0.23 4.14
CA HIS A 233 17.04 0.61 3.18
C HIS A 233 17.08 -0.34 1.97
N GLU A 234 16.54 -1.53 2.10
CA GLU A 234 16.79 -2.63 1.16
C GLU A 234 15.60 -3.57 0.93
N TRP A 235 15.51 -4.15 -0.28
CA TRP A 235 14.45 -5.07 -0.68
C TRP A 235 14.38 -6.35 0.18
N ARG A 236 15.51 -6.87 0.68
CA ARG A 236 15.52 -8.03 1.60
C ARG A 236 14.71 -7.76 2.86
N TYR A 237 14.77 -6.53 3.38
CA TYR A 237 13.96 -6.12 4.51
C TYR A 237 12.48 -6.06 4.16
N TRP A 238 12.15 -5.42 3.05
CA TRP A 238 10.76 -5.25 2.64
C TRP A 238 10.08 -6.56 2.23
N ASP A 239 10.81 -7.59 1.75
CA ASP A 239 10.27 -8.94 1.53
C ASP A 239 9.86 -9.61 2.86
N VAL A 240 10.64 -9.44 3.92
CA VAL A 240 10.27 -9.88 5.27
C VAL A 240 9.06 -9.12 5.79
N GLU A 241 9.05 -7.80 5.64
CA GLU A 241 8.02 -6.96 6.22
C GLU A 241 6.68 -7.03 5.50
N ILE A 242 6.66 -7.27 4.19
CA ILE A 242 5.39 -7.52 3.48
C ILE A 242 4.75 -8.84 3.95
N THR A 243 5.57 -9.84 4.28
CA THR A 243 5.10 -11.10 4.88
C THR A 243 4.48 -10.85 6.25
N ASN A 244 5.19 -10.13 7.11
CA ASN A 244 4.72 -9.78 8.45
C ASN A 244 3.43 -8.95 8.39
N PHE A 245 3.37 -7.96 7.52
CA PHE A 245 2.21 -7.10 7.33
C PHE A 245 0.97 -7.91 6.89
N LEU A 246 1.10 -8.77 5.88
CA LEU A 246 -0.01 -9.59 5.38
C LEU A 246 -0.53 -10.59 6.43
N GLN A 247 0.32 -11.04 7.36
CA GLN A 247 -0.10 -11.86 8.51
C GLN A 247 -0.75 -11.04 9.63
N TRP A 248 -0.37 -9.75 9.75
CA TRP A 248 -0.82 -8.86 10.81
C TRP A 248 -2.16 -8.17 10.48
N ILE A 249 -2.52 -7.93 9.21
CA ILE A 249 -3.73 -7.20 8.84
C ILE A 249 -4.98 -7.80 9.46
N PRO A 250 -5.91 -6.97 10.00
CA PRO A 250 -7.18 -7.46 10.49
C PRO A 250 -8.05 -7.92 9.31
N ARG A 251 -8.53 -9.15 9.37
CA ARG A 251 -9.35 -9.73 8.32
C ARG A 251 -10.70 -10.22 8.85
N THR A 252 -11.77 -9.86 8.15
CA THR A 252 -13.15 -10.29 8.44
C THR A 252 -13.84 -10.80 7.18
N ASP A 253 -13.12 -10.87 6.07
CA ASP A 253 -13.63 -11.33 4.78
C ASP A 253 -13.83 -12.85 4.74
N TYR A 254 -14.48 -13.32 3.68
CA TYR A 254 -14.79 -14.76 3.49
C TYR A 254 -13.56 -15.67 3.54
N TYR A 255 -12.39 -15.16 3.17
CA TYR A 255 -11.14 -15.93 3.06
C TYR A 255 -10.25 -15.84 4.30
N ALA A 256 -10.61 -15.07 5.32
CA ALA A 256 -9.78 -14.78 6.49
C ALA A 256 -9.25 -16.06 7.18
N ASP A 257 -10.11 -17.08 7.31
CA ASP A 257 -9.78 -18.35 7.98
C ASP A 257 -9.55 -19.52 6.99
N LYS A 258 -9.29 -19.19 5.73
CA LYS A 258 -9.16 -20.17 4.65
C LYS A 258 -7.83 -20.01 3.91
N PRO A 259 -6.68 -20.27 4.58
CA PRO A 259 -5.39 -20.18 3.92
C PRO A 259 -5.33 -21.14 2.73
N HIS A 260 -4.69 -20.72 1.67
CA HIS A 260 -4.55 -21.47 0.44
C HIS A 260 -3.12 -22.02 0.32
N LYS A 261 -3.00 -23.27 -0.10
CA LYS A 261 -1.68 -23.86 -0.39
C LYS A 261 -1.33 -23.64 -1.85
N VAL A 262 -0.09 -23.28 -2.10
CA VAL A 262 0.46 -23.06 -3.43
C VAL A 262 1.63 -24.00 -3.73
#